data_77faba29b38d06d4842ddb49c322c1c5
#
_entry.id   77faba29b38d06d4842ddb49c322c1c5
#
_cell.length_a   1.000
_cell.length_b   1.000
_cell.length_c   1.000
_cell.angle_alpha   90.00
_cell.angle_beta   90.00
_cell.angle_gamma   90.00
#
_symmetry.space_group_name_H-M   'P 1'
#
loop_
_entity.id
_entity.type
_entity.pdbx_description
1 polymer ?
#
loop_
_entity_poly.entity_id
_entity_poly.type
_entity_poly.pdbx_seq_one_letter_code
_entity_poly.pdbx_strand_id
1 'polypeptide(L)'
;MLTISTASLLGGLRAKLTDIAEAGFSGVELYEPDFIGYPKTSVELRALTKDLELKIILLKPFQNLEGWTGQSRIQTFDRLERKFDLMEELGTTMLLVEASATVPDEDCNIVNDLAEAAERAGKRGIRLAYLAVPWAGFIKSEEQSLEIINEVDNPSLGLALSSYLSLVGGAKPAKLNHIPVDRIFHVQLSDASRFGPFATRTAHGDSLLPGQGILNLTGFVKVLADKGYSGVWSISLVNEQSPRPSDRTLARDGYRALVNLLDDVSRNNRDLNFDIPDLPPRVNTSGFEFIEFAVDEKNATALTDLLSTSCFRMERHHVSKSVELWRQGSVNIIVNKENKGYAHKAFVTHGPTVXDLGLRVDDAAQTVKRARMLGTPRFSQPVASGELDIPAIKGVGGNVVHFIDENSNLHRVWDIEFNPVANISTTQPAGIRRIDHLSQTMKYKEMQSWLLYYISTFETSKSSIFEVADPSGVVHSQAIESPEGEVRLNLNGVEGQNTFAASFLQERFGAGVQHIAFLTDDIFETSKRLDESEFKRLKISSNYYDHVQAMFGLDKELVERLRTCSILYDRQDKGEYFQIYSRPIFQGFFFEIVQRCGGYSGYGARNASVRLAAQQEAATNVC
;
A
#
# COMPACT_ATOMS: atom_id res chain seq x y z
N MET A 1 1.43 -0.29 -24.05
CA MET A 1 0.02 0.02 -23.67
C MET A 1 -0.27 -0.54 -22.29
N LEU A 2 -0.97 0.24 -21.43
CA LEU A 2 -1.32 -0.11 -20.05
C LEU A 2 -2.81 -0.46 -19.96
N THR A 3 -3.12 -1.63 -19.43
CA THR A 3 -4.50 -2.11 -19.37
C THR A 3 -4.83 -2.75 -18.03
N ILE A 4 -6.12 -2.98 -17.79
CA ILE A 4 -6.60 -3.66 -16.59
C ILE A 4 -7.81 -4.53 -16.96
N SER A 5 -7.94 -5.67 -16.30
CA SER A 5 -9.10 -6.54 -16.44
C SER A 5 -10.31 -5.95 -15.71
N THR A 6 -11.48 -5.90 -16.37
CA THR A 6 -12.72 -5.47 -15.73
C THR A 6 -13.10 -6.40 -14.57
N ALA A 7 -12.65 -7.66 -14.59
CA ALA A 7 -12.81 -8.60 -13.45
C ALA A 7 -12.14 -8.12 -12.18
N SER A 8 -11.12 -7.25 -12.29
CA SER A 8 -10.41 -6.71 -11.12
C SER A 8 -11.27 -5.76 -10.29
N LEU A 9 -12.32 -5.17 -10.88
CA LEU A 9 -13.21 -4.21 -10.24
C LEU A 9 -14.57 -4.87 -9.93
N LEU A 10 -15.32 -4.24 -9.03
CA LEU A 10 -16.68 -4.64 -8.68
C LEU A 10 -17.70 -3.71 -9.39
N GLY A 11 -18.99 -3.96 -9.23
CA GLY A 11 -20.01 -3.06 -9.77
C GLY A 11 -20.32 -3.27 -11.24
N GLY A 12 -21.07 -2.34 -11.82
CA GLY A 12 -21.55 -2.44 -13.19
C GLY A 12 -20.53 -2.00 -14.23
N LEU A 13 -20.53 -2.66 -15.39
CA LEU A 13 -19.50 -2.49 -16.43
C LEU A 13 -19.29 -1.01 -16.84
N ARG A 14 -20.37 -0.21 -16.99
CA ARG A 14 -20.23 1.21 -17.36
C ARG A 14 -19.41 1.99 -16.33
N ALA A 15 -19.68 1.78 -15.04
CA ALA A 15 -18.94 2.46 -13.97
C ALA A 15 -17.48 2.03 -13.96
N LYS A 16 -17.21 0.72 -14.08
CA LYS A 16 -15.85 0.18 -14.18
C LYS A 16 -15.07 0.85 -15.31
N LEU A 17 -15.65 0.91 -16.51
CA LEU A 17 -14.98 1.51 -17.68
C LEU A 17 -14.68 3.00 -17.45
N THR A 18 -15.61 3.74 -16.82
CA THR A 18 -15.42 5.16 -16.50
C THR A 18 -14.24 5.32 -15.52
N ASP A 19 -14.23 4.55 -14.41
CA ASP A 19 -13.16 4.61 -13.41
C ASP A 19 -11.80 4.22 -14.01
N ILE A 20 -11.77 3.23 -14.91
CA ILE A 20 -10.55 2.77 -15.61
C ILE A 20 -10.00 3.88 -16.50
N ALA A 21 -10.87 4.54 -17.29
CA ALA A 21 -10.47 5.64 -18.17
C ALA A 21 -9.95 6.83 -17.34
N GLU A 22 -10.67 7.20 -16.27
CA GLU A 22 -10.27 8.31 -15.39
C GLU A 22 -8.92 8.03 -14.69
N ALA A 23 -8.59 6.75 -14.45
CA ALA A 23 -7.32 6.35 -13.84
C ALA A 23 -6.13 6.52 -14.80
N GLY A 24 -6.36 6.54 -16.13
CA GLY A 24 -5.32 6.72 -17.14
C GLY A 24 -4.97 5.50 -17.96
N PHE A 25 -5.69 4.39 -17.81
CA PHE A 25 -5.49 3.21 -18.66
C PHE A 25 -5.94 3.49 -20.10
N SER A 26 -5.33 2.82 -21.06
CA SER A 26 -5.64 2.97 -22.48
C SER A 26 -6.41 1.76 -23.04
N GLY A 27 -6.69 0.75 -22.21
CA GLY A 27 -7.49 -0.39 -22.65
C GLY A 27 -7.89 -1.31 -21.52
N VAL A 28 -8.72 -2.31 -21.88
CA VAL A 28 -9.27 -3.26 -20.91
C VAL A 28 -9.22 -4.69 -21.47
N GLU A 29 -9.03 -5.66 -20.54
CA GLU A 29 -9.45 -7.04 -20.77
C GLU A 29 -10.93 -7.11 -20.37
N LEU A 30 -11.80 -7.40 -21.31
CA LEU A 30 -13.24 -7.47 -21.04
C LEU A 30 -13.59 -8.85 -20.45
N TYR A 31 -14.03 -8.83 -19.19
CA TYR A 31 -14.51 -10.05 -18.53
C TYR A 31 -15.94 -10.32 -19.00
N GLU A 32 -16.16 -11.48 -19.59
CA GLU A 32 -17.44 -11.80 -20.24
C GLU A 32 -18.66 -11.69 -19.29
N PRO A 33 -18.60 -12.17 -18.03
CA PRO A 33 -19.73 -11.97 -17.12
C PRO A 33 -20.12 -10.50 -16.92
N ASP A 34 -19.17 -9.55 -16.97
CA ASP A 34 -19.48 -8.13 -16.91
C ASP A 34 -20.31 -7.69 -18.13
N PHE A 35 -19.96 -8.23 -19.31
CA PHE A 35 -20.72 -7.94 -20.53
C PHE A 35 -22.11 -8.59 -20.47
N ILE A 36 -22.20 -9.84 -19.98
CA ILE A 36 -23.50 -10.53 -19.84
C ILE A 36 -24.45 -9.71 -18.93
N GLY A 37 -23.91 -9.09 -17.88
CA GLY A 37 -24.67 -8.22 -16.96
C GLY A 37 -24.94 -6.81 -17.49
N TYR A 38 -24.38 -6.45 -18.65
CA TYR A 38 -24.50 -5.11 -19.22
C TYR A 38 -25.85 -4.97 -19.95
N PRO A 39 -26.64 -3.91 -19.64
CA PRO A 39 -28.03 -3.84 -20.16
C PRO A 39 -28.16 -3.31 -21.60
N LYS A 40 -27.04 -3.24 -22.34
CA LYS A 40 -27.01 -2.71 -23.70
C LYS A 40 -26.25 -3.67 -24.62
N THR A 41 -26.26 -3.38 -25.93
CA THR A 41 -25.67 -4.24 -26.96
C THR A 41 -24.13 -4.14 -27.01
N SER A 42 -23.50 -5.09 -27.66
CA SER A 42 -22.07 -5.10 -27.99
C SER A 42 -21.66 -3.84 -28.78
N VAL A 43 -22.50 -3.41 -29.72
CA VAL A 43 -22.26 -2.20 -30.54
C VAL A 43 -22.26 -0.94 -29.65
N GLU A 44 -23.21 -0.85 -28.72
CA GLU A 44 -23.26 0.28 -27.77
C GLU A 44 -22.09 0.25 -26.80
N LEU A 45 -21.64 -0.94 -26.38
CA LEU A 45 -20.45 -1.08 -25.54
C LEU A 45 -19.20 -0.60 -26.30
N ARG A 46 -19.04 -1.03 -27.54
CA ARG A 46 -17.94 -0.60 -28.42
C ARG A 46 -17.93 0.94 -28.60
N ALA A 47 -19.11 1.55 -28.76
CA ALA A 47 -19.23 3.02 -28.83
C ALA A 47 -18.80 3.68 -27.52
N LEU A 48 -19.26 3.14 -26.39
CA LEU A 48 -18.87 3.65 -25.04
C LEU A 48 -17.36 3.58 -24.83
N THR A 49 -16.74 2.44 -25.14
CA THR A 49 -15.28 2.31 -24.95
C THR A 49 -14.52 3.28 -25.85
N LYS A 50 -15.00 3.48 -27.07
CA LYS A 50 -14.41 4.49 -27.98
C LYS A 50 -14.53 5.90 -27.42
N ASP A 51 -15.69 6.27 -26.88
CA ASP A 51 -15.91 7.60 -26.25
C ASP A 51 -15.00 7.82 -25.03
N LEU A 52 -14.67 6.74 -24.31
CA LEU A 52 -13.77 6.74 -23.16
C LEU A 52 -12.29 6.59 -23.56
N GLU A 53 -11.98 6.52 -24.85
CA GLU A 53 -10.63 6.29 -25.39
C GLU A 53 -10.00 4.96 -24.88
N LEU A 54 -10.84 3.97 -24.59
CA LEU A 54 -10.40 2.64 -24.14
C LEU A 54 -10.50 1.64 -25.29
N LYS A 55 -9.47 0.79 -25.44
CA LYS A 55 -9.48 -0.31 -26.39
C LYS A 55 -9.84 -1.60 -25.66
N ILE A 56 -10.78 -2.38 -26.18
CA ILE A 56 -11.00 -3.76 -25.70
C ILE A 56 -9.90 -4.62 -26.33
N ILE A 57 -8.89 -4.98 -25.52
CA ILE A 57 -7.70 -5.68 -26.03
C ILE A 57 -7.94 -7.19 -26.16
N LEU A 58 -8.79 -7.76 -25.30
CA LEU A 58 -9.19 -9.15 -25.37
C LEU A 58 -10.51 -9.39 -24.66
N LEU A 59 -11.17 -10.47 -25.03
CA LEU A 59 -12.32 -11.03 -24.33
C LEU A 59 -11.86 -12.21 -23.48
N LYS A 60 -12.40 -12.38 -22.25
CA LYS A 60 -12.00 -13.46 -21.34
C LYS A 60 -13.09 -13.83 -20.34
N PRO A 61 -13.03 -15.06 -19.79
CA PRO A 61 -12.28 -16.22 -20.31
C PRO A 61 -13.13 -17.06 -21.26
N PHE A 62 -12.49 -17.81 -22.14
CA PHE A 62 -13.11 -18.97 -22.76
C PHE A 62 -12.59 -20.21 -22.03
N GLN A 63 -13.49 -20.98 -21.46
CA GLN A 63 -13.14 -22.14 -20.61
C GLN A 63 -13.63 -23.43 -21.23
N ASN A 64 -12.92 -24.52 -20.93
CA ASN A 64 -13.29 -25.88 -21.37
C ASN A 64 -13.36 -25.97 -22.89
N LEU A 65 -12.28 -25.52 -23.56
CA LEU A 65 -12.17 -25.62 -25.03
C LEU A 65 -11.78 -27.03 -25.45
N GLU A 66 -10.72 -27.56 -24.85
CA GLU A 66 -10.12 -28.85 -25.28
C GLU A 66 -10.51 -29.97 -24.31
N GLY A 67 -10.32 -31.23 -24.80
CA GLY A 67 -10.51 -32.44 -24.00
C GLY A 67 -11.86 -33.10 -24.13
N TRP A 68 -12.62 -32.78 -25.17
CA TRP A 68 -13.96 -33.30 -25.39
C TRP A 68 -14.03 -34.22 -26.59
N THR A 69 -15.02 -35.14 -26.60
CA THR A 69 -15.34 -35.99 -27.75
C THR A 69 -16.82 -35.87 -28.11
N GLY A 70 -17.20 -36.42 -29.27
CA GLY A 70 -18.60 -36.54 -29.69
C GLY A 70 -19.38 -35.23 -29.64
N GLN A 71 -20.59 -35.28 -29.09
CA GLN A 71 -21.50 -34.13 -29.05
C GLN A 71 -20.98 -32.95 -28.25
N SER A 72 -20.27 -33.22 -27.14
CA SER A 72 -19.68 -32.15 -26.30
C SER A 72 -18.65 -31.33 -27.07
N ARG A 73 -17.83 -32.00 -27.88
CA ARG A 73 -16.84 -31.32 -28.73
C ARG A 73 -17.54 -30.40 -29.75
N ILE A 74 -18.58 -30.92 -30.43
CA ILE A 74 -19.37 -30.14 -31.42
C ILE A 74 -19.92 -28.86 -30.74
N GLN A 75 -20.58 -29.04 -29.61
CA GLN A 75 -21.17 -27.92 -28.86
C GLN A 75 -20.11 -26.87 -28.44
N THR A 76 -18.92 -27.33 -28.07
CA THR A 76 -17.83 -26.44 -27.69
C THR A 76 -17.36 -25.58 -28.87
N PHE A 77 -17.22 -26.18 -30.05
CA PHE A 77 -16.84 -25.42 -31.24
C PHE A 77 -17.96 -24.50 -31.74
N ASP A 78 -19.24 -24.89 -31.62
CA ASP A 78 -20.37 -23.99 -31.87
C ASP A 78 -20.33 -22.78 -30.92
N ARG A 79 -20.04 -23.01 -29.65
CA ARG A 79 -19.87 -21.94 -28.64
C ARG A 79 -18.70 -21.02 -29.01
N LEU A 80 -17.58 -21.58 -29.47
CA LEU A 80 -16.39 -20.81 -29.89
C LEU A 80 -16.73 -19.90 -31.08
N GLU A 81 -17.45 -20.40 -32.09
CA GLU A 81 -17.85 -19.59 -33.24
C GLU A 81 -18.72 -18.39 -32.81
N ARG A 82 -19.72 -18.64 -31.96
CA ARG A 82 -20.55 -17.54 -31.41
C ARG A 82 -19.71 -16.51 -30.63
N LYS A 83 -18.64 -16.99 -29.99
CA LYS A 83 -17.73 -16.08 -29.28
C LYS A 83 -16.97 -15.20 -30.29
N PHE A 84 -16.54 -15.76 -31.40
CA PHE A 84 -15.90 -15.00 -32.46
C PHE A 84 -16.86 -13.97 -33.08
N ASP A 85 -18.14 -14.30 -33.27
CA ASP A 85 -19.14 -13.32 -33.72
C ASP A 85 -19.23 -12.14 -32.76
N LEU A 86 -19.33 -12.41 -31.46
CA LEU A 86 -19.35 -11.36 -30.41
C LEU A 86 -18.07 -10.51 -30.46
N MET A 87 -16.91 -11.12 -30.62
CA MET A 87 -15.63 -10.40 -30.69
C MET A 87 -15.56 -9.44 -31.87
N GLU A 88 -16.11 -9.82 -33.04
CA GLU A 88 -16.18 -8.95 -34.21
C GLU A 88 -17.05 -7.71 -33.91
N GLU A 89 -18.20 -7.93 -33.28
CA GLU A 89 -19.08 -6.81 -32.86
C GLU A 89 -18.39 -5.87 -31.86
N LEU A 90 -17.69 -6.43 -30.90
CA LEU A 90 -16.94 -5.67 -29.87
C LEU A 90 -15.70 -4.99 -30.46
N GLY A 91 -15.18 -5.49 -31.58
CA GLY A 91 -13.98 -4.96 -32.22
C GLY A 91 -12.69 -5.42 -31.56
N THR A 92 -12.67 -6.62 -30.98
CA THR A 92 -11.47 -7.20 -30.37
C THR A 92 -11.03 -8.46 -31.13
N THR A 93 -9.72 -8.68 -31.20
CA THR A 93 -9.13 -9.76 -31.99
C THR A 93 -8.35 -10.76 -31.15
N MET A 94 -8.49 -10.72 -29.82
CA MET A 94 -7.80 -11.69 -28.96
C MET A 94 -8.79 -12.30 -27.96
N LEU A 95 -8.77 -13.64 -27.86
CA LEU A 95 -9.56 -14.41 -26.90
C LEU A 95 -8.59 -15.06 -25.90
N LEU A 96 -8.79 -14.82 -24.61
CA LEU A 96 -8.03 -15.54 -23.58
C LEU A 96 -8.75 -16.87 -23.32
N VAL A 97 -8.04 -17.96 -23.56
CA VAL A 97 -8.53 -19.34 -23.36
C VAL A 97 -7.83 -19.92 -22.14
N GLU A 98 -8.60 -20.28 -21.12
CA GLU A 98 -8.07 -20.97 -19.94
C GLU A 98 -8.06 -22.47 -20.18
N ALA A 99 -6.97 -23.13 -19.82
CA ALA A 99 -6.84 -24.58 -19.89
C ALA A 99 -8.04 -25.25 -19.19
N SER A 100 -8.59 -26.29 -19.81
CA SER A 100 -9.80 -26.95 -19.33
C SER A 100 -9.65 -27.50 -17.92
N ALA A 101 -10.59 -27.15 -17.04
CA ALA A 101 -10.61 -27.61 -15.65
C ALA A 101 -11.10 -29.07 -15.55
N THR A 102 -11.83 -29.55 -16.53
CA THR A 102 -12.36 -30.92 -16.55
C THR A 102 -11.28 -31.93 -16.96
N VAL A 103 -11.39 -33.13 -16.44
CA VAL A 103 -10.52 -34.23 -16.86
C VAL A 103 -10.88 -34.58 -18.31
N PRO A 104 -9.90 -34.66 -19.21
CA PRO A 104 -10.19 -34.95 -20.62
C PRO A 104 -10.86 -36.32 -20.83
N ASP A 105 -11.70 -36.43 -21.86
CA ASP A 105 -12.25 -37.71 -22.29
C ASP A 105 -11.13 -38.68 -22.71
N GLU A 106 -11.30 -39.97 -22.49
CA GLU A 106 -10.26 -40.98 -22.78
C GLU A 106 -9.76 -40.96 -24.23
N ASP A 107 -10.65 -40.72 -25.18
CA ASP A 107 -10.32 -40.72 -26.60
C ASP A 107 -10.14 -39.32 -27.20
N CYS A 108 -9.96 -38.29 -26.36
CA CYS A 108 -9.79 -36.92 -26.86
C CYS A 108 -8.37 -36.69 -27.39
N ASN A 109 -8.25 -35.68 -28.25
CA ASN A 109 -6.94 -35.24 -28.76
C ASN A 109 -6.83 -33.71 -28.55
N ILE A 110 -6.18 -33.32 -27.45
CA ILE A 110 -6.01 -31.92 -27.03
C ILE A 110 -5.30 -31.10 -28.13
N VAL A 111 -4.27 -31.71 -28.78
CA VAL A 111 -3.51 -31.02 -29.84
C VAL A 111 -4.44 -30.74 -31.03
N ASN A 112 -5.26 -31.73 -31.44
CA ASN A 112 -6.21 -31.53 -32.54
C ASN A 112 -7.28 -30.48 -32.19
N ASP A 113 -7.78 -30.47 -30.94
CA ASP A 113 -8.76 -29.47 -30.50
C ASP A 113 -8.20 -28.07 -30.62
N LEU A 114 -6.98 -27.85 -30.10
CA LEU A 114 -6.32 -26.55 -30.15
C LEU A 114 -5.91 -26.16 -31.58
N ALA A 115 -5.53 -27.14 -32.42
CA ALA A 115 -5.20 -26.91 -33.84
C ALA A 115 -6.44 -26.42 -34.60
N GLU A 116 -7.57 -27.11 -34.43
CA GLU A 116 -8.83 -26.72 -35.07
C GLU A 116 -9.29 -25.34 -34.58
N ALA A 117 -9.23 -25.09 -33.28
CA ALA A 117 -9.60 -23.80 -32.73
C ALA A 117 -8.72 -22.66 -33.29
N ALA A 118 -7.40 -22.88 -33.37
CA ALA A 118 -6.44 -21.90 -33.92
C ALA A 118 -6.70 -21.65 -35.43
N GLU A 119 -6.99 -22.70 -36.19
CA GLU A 119 -7.34 -22.57 -37.61
C GLU A 119 -8.60 -21.72 -37.81
N ARG A 120 -9.66 -22.01 -37.06
CA ARG A 120 -10.93 -21.25 -37.11
C ARG A 120 -10.69 -19.78 -36.70
N ALA A 121 -9.95 -19.56 -35.63
CA ALA A 121 -9.59 -18.19 -35.15
C ALA A 121 -8.81 -17.44 -36.24
N GLY A 122 -7.80 -18.08 -36.84
CA GLY A 122 -6.96 -17.48 -37.87
C GLY A 122 -7.73 -17.04 -39.11
N LYS A 123 -8.73 -17.82 -39.52
CA LYS A 123 -9.62 -17.48 -40.65
C LYS A 123 -10.40 -16.18 -40.40
N ARG A 124 -10.58 -15.80 -39.13
CA ARG A 124 -11.31 -14.59 -38.70
C ARG A 124 -10.38 -13.49 -38.17
N GLY A 125 -9.06 -13.67 -38.32
CA GLY A 125 -8.07 -12.68 -37.81
C GLY A 125 -8.02 -12.61 -36.30
N ILE A 126 -8.44 -13.67 -35.60
CA ILE A 126 -8.47 -13.75 -34.14
C ILE A 126 -7.26 -14.55 -33.66
N ARG A 127 -6.70 -14.17 -32.53
CA ARG A 127 -5.61 -14.88 -31.83
C ARG A 127 -6.14 -15.47 -30.53
N LEU A 128 -5.73 -16.67 -30.22
CA LEU A 128 -6.05 -17.38 -28.99
C LEU A 128 -4.83 -17.27 -28.04
N ALA A 129 -5.00 -16.58 -26.93
CA ALA A 129 -3.98 -16.46 -25.87
C ALA A 129 -4.29 -17.53 -24.82
N TYR A 130 -3.53 -18.61 -24.81
CA TYR A 130 -3.81 -19.79 -23.99
C TYR A 130 -3.10 -19.69 -22.64
N LEU A 131 -3.89 -19.79 -21.56
CA LEU A 131 -3.42 -19.63 -20.18
C LEU A 131 -3.49 -20.97 -19.43
N ALA A 132 -2.34 -21.55 -19.10
CA ALA A 132 -2.29 -22.69 -18.19
C ALA A 132 -2.78 -22.25 -16.80
N VAL A 133 -3.57 -23.11 -16.16
CA VAL A 133 -4.04 -22.85 -14.79
C VAL A 133 -3.78 -24.09 -13.92
N PRO A 134 -3.30 -23.92 -12.68
CA PRO A 134 -2.91 -25.06 -11.84
C PRO A 134 -4.04 -26.03 -11.50
N TRP A 135 -5.28 -25.57 -11.61
CA TRP A 135 -6.47 -26.39 -11.37
C TRP A 135 -7.00 -27.09 -12.64
N ALA A 136 -6.30 -26.95 -13.76
CA ALA A 136 -6.70 -27.60 -15.01
C ALA A 136 -6.66 -29.14 -14.87
N GLY A 137 -7.45 -29.81 -15.71
CA GLY A 137 -7.46 -31.27 -15.77
C GLY A 137 -6.15 -31.86 -16.25
N PHE A 138 -5.46 -31.17 -17.19
CA PHE A 138 -4.25 -31.70 -17.83
C PHE A 138 -3.13 -30.63 -17.93
N ILE A 139 -3.39 -29.47 -18.56
CA ILE A 139 -2.35 -28.47 -18.86
C ILE A 139 -2.25 -27.47 -17.70
N LYS A 140 -1.29 -27.69 -16.80
CA LYS A 140 -1.17 -26.98 -15.52
C LYS A 140 0.00 -25.98 -15.44
N SER A 141 0.87 -25.94 -16.46
CA SER A 141 2.04 -25.08 -16.43
C SER A 141 2.33 -24.46 -17.80
N GLU A 142 3.10 -23.37 -17.79
CA GLU A 142 3.53 -22.70 -19.01
C GLU A 142 4.35 -23.63 -19.92
N GLU A 143 5.12 -24.54 -19.32
CA GLU A 143 5.94 -25.49 -20.05
C GLU A 143 5.05 -26.46 -20.85
N GLN A 144 4.02 -27.03 -20.22
CA GLN A 144 3.07 -27.91 -20.89
C GLN A 144 2.32 -27.18 -22.01
N SER A 145 1.90 -25.92 -21.73
CA SER A 145 1.24 -25.11 -22.76
C SER A 145 2.16 -24.87 -23.96
N LEU A 146 3.43 -24.53 -23.70
CA LEU A 146 4.41 -24.26 -24.77
C LEU A 146 4.66 -25.51 -25.61
N GLU A 147 4.77 -26.69 -25.00
CA GLU A 147 4.96 -27.96 -25.72
C GLU A 147 3.81 -28.17 -26.70
N ILE A 148 2.57 -28.02 -26.25
CA ILE A 148 1.39 -28.22 -27.09
C ILE A 148 1.29 -27.12 -28.16
N ILE A 149 1.54 -25.87 -27.84
CA ILE A 149 1.53 -24.75 -28.80
C ILE A 149 2.55 -25.00 -29.91
N ASN A 150 3.74 -25.51 -29.57
CA ASN A 150 4.78 -25.85 -30.55
C ASN A 150 4.35 -27.05 -31.42
N GLU A 151 3.65 -28.04 -30.85
CA GLU A 151 3.16 -29.18 -31.60
C GLU A 151 2.04 -28.76 -32.57
N VAL A 152 1.13 -27.87 -32.16
CA VAL A 152 0.07 -27.29 -33.00
C VAL A 152 0.69 -26.42 -34.11
N ASP A 153 1.71 -25.67 -33.81
CA ASP A 153 2.48 -24.77 -34.69
C ASP A 153 1.58 -23.89 -35.58
N ASN A 154 0.63 -23.20 -34.96
CA ASN A 154 -0.29 -22.30 -35.66
C ASN A 154 -0.05 -20.86 -35.13
N PRO A 155 0.12 -19.87 -36.04
CA PRO A 155 0.39 -18.49 -35.61
C PRO A 155 -0.77 -17.79 -34.89
N SER A 156 -1.96 -18.38 -34.90
CA SER A 156 -3.12 -17.85 -34.16
C SER A 156 -3.23 -18.38 -32.73
N LEU A 157 -2.30 -19.25 -32.30
CA LEU A 157 -2.27 -19.81 -30.95
C LEU A 157 -0.94 -19.44 -30.26
N GLY A 158 -1.02 -18.83 -29.11
CA GLY A 158 0.15 -18.47 -28.31
C GLY A 158 -0.19 -18.42 -26.82
N LEU A 159 0.81 -18.11 -26.01
CA LEU A 159 0.69 -18.11 -24.55
C LEU A 159 0.10 -16.80 -24.01
N ALA A 160 -0.75 -16.92 -23.01
CA ALA A 160 -0.97 -15.88 -22.02
C ALA A 160 -0.13 -16.25 -20.78
N LEU A 161 0.56 -15.27 -20.19
CA LEU A 161 1.36 -15.46 -18.99
C LEU A 161 0.77 -14.63 -17.84
N SER A 162 0.74 -15.21 -16.65
CA SER A 162 0.31 -14.52 -15.43
C SER A 162 1.45 -14.53 -14.43
N SER A 163 1.90 -13.34 -14.00
CA SER A 163 2.97 -13.25 -13.01
C SER A 163 2.61 -13.98 -11.71
N TYR A 164 1.34 -13.92 -11.32
CA TYR A 164 0.84 -14.62 -10.13
C TYR A 164 1.02 -16.13 -10.30
N LEU A 165 0.47 -16.69 -11.38
CA LEU A 165 0.52 -18.15 -11.62
C LEU A 165 1.97 -18.63 -11.80
N SER A 166 2.80 -17.84 -12.48
CA SER A 166 4.21 -18.20 -12.72
C SER A 166 5.06 -18.21 -11.45
N LEU A 167 4.80 -17.29 -10.49
CA LEU A 167 5.75 -17.03 -9.41
C LEU A 167 5.25 -17.45 -8.02
N VAL A 168 3.95 -17.59 -7.80
CA VAL A 168 3.39 -17.78 -6.45
C VAL A 168 3.87 -19.09 -5.81
N GLY A 169 4.23 -20.08 -6.60
CA GLY A 169 4.85 -21.33 -6.14
C GLY A 169 6.32 -21.21 -5.75
N GLY A 170 6.91 -20.02 -5.81
CA GLY A 170 8.30 -19.78 -5.47
C GLY A 170 9.28 -19.88 -6.64
N ALA A 171 8.77 -20.03 -7.87
CA ALA A 171 9.63 -20.09 -9.05
C ALA A 171 10.29 -18.74 -9.31
N LYS A 172 11.51 -18.77 -9.86
CA LYS A 172 12.25 -17.56 -10.23
C LYS A 172 11.87 -17.09 -11.64
N PRO A 173 11.82 -15.77 -11.90
CA PRO A 173 11.51 -15.25 -13.24
C PRO A 173 12.36 -15.85 -14.36
N ALA A 174 13.60 -16.19 -14.09
CA ALA A 174 14.53 -16.77 -15.07
C ALA A 174 13.98 -18.05 -15.74
N LYS A 175 13.01 -18.74 -15.11
CA LYS A 175 12.39 -19.92 -15.73
C LYS A 175 11.69 -19.58 -17.05
N LEU A 176 11.32 -18.31 -17.27
CA LEU A 176 10.66 -17.87 -18.50
C LEU A 176 11.62 -17.67 -19.69
N ASN A 177 12.93 -17.77 -19.47
CA ASN A 177 13.92 -17.55 -20.52
C ASN A 177 13.79 -18.52 -21.70
N HIS A 178 13.23 -19.73 -21.48
CA HIS A 178 13.06 -20.71 -22.54
C HIS A 178 11.88 -20.41 -23.47
N ILE A 179 10.95 -19.53 -23.08
CA ILE A 179 9.74 -19.25 -23.87
C ILE A 179 10.09 -18.26 -25.00
N PRO A 180 9.88 -18.61 -26.28
CA PRO A 180 10.11 -17.65 -27.37
C PRO A 180 9.15 -16.45 -27.28
N VAL A 181 9.66 -15.24 -27.53
CA VAL A 181 8.84 -14.02 -27.35
C VAL A 181 7.67 -13.95 -28.32
N ASP A 182 7.83 -14.47 -29.54
CA ASP A 182 6.78 -14.51 -30.57
C ASP A 182 5.60 -15.42 -30.19
N ARG A 183 5.81 -16.33 -29.24
CA ARG A 183 4.75 -17.18 -28.69
C ARG A 183 3.99 -16.53 -27.54
N ILE A 184 4.44 -15.37 -27.04
CA ILE A 184 3.78 -14.67 -25.91
C ILE A 184 2.79 -13.63 -26.47
N PHE A 185 1.51 -13.90 -26.35
CA PHE A 185 0.45 -13.03 -26.89
C PHE A 185 -0.06 -12.02 -25.85
N HIS A 186 -0.04 -12.39 -24.58
CA HIS A 186 -0.60 -11.54 -23.53
C HIS A 186 0.10 -11.74 -22.19
N VAL A 187 0.23 -10.66 -21.41
CA VAL A 187 0.86 -10.72 -20.07
C VAL A 187 -0.05 -10.06 -19.04
N GLN A 188 -0.38 -10.83 -18.01
CA GLN A 188 -1.16 -10.39 -16.86
C GLN A 188 -0.26 -10.24 -15.64
N LEU A 189 -0.42 -9.12 -14.92
CA LEU A 189 0.38 -8.75 -13.75
C LEU A 189 -0.50 -8.67 -12.51
N SER A 190 -0.12 -9.42 -11.50
CA SER A 190 -0.60 -9.30 -10.13
C SER A 190 0.44 -9.88 -9.17
N ASP A 191 0.35 -9.47 -7.91
CA ASP A 191 1.27 -9.84 -6.84
C ASP A 191 0.58 -10.81 -5.87
N ALA A 192 1.28 -11.27 -4.83
CA ALA A 192 0.76 -12.16 -3.80
C ALA A 192 1.31 -11.82 -2.43
N SER A 193 0.50 -11.97 -1.39
CA SER A 193 0.91 -11.69 0.00
C SER A 193 1.93 -12.71 0.54
N ARG A 194 1.95 -13.92 -0.02
CA ARG A 194 2.82 -15.03 0.44
C ARG A 194 3.05 -16.04 -0.69
N PHE A 195 4.11 -16.79 -0.58
CA PHE A 195 4.34 -17.97 -1.41
C PHE A 195 3.50 -19.16 -0.87
N GLY A 196 3.21 -20.11 -1.73
CA GLY A 196 2.58 -21.36 -1.33
C GLY A 196 1.91 -22.10 -2.48
N PRO A 197 1.67 -23.41 -2.30
CA PRO A 197 1.00 -24.19 -3.33
C PRO A 197 -0.48 -23.81 -3.45
N PHE A 198 -1.01 -23.86 -4.66
CA PHE A 198 -2.41 -23.54 -4.93
C PHE A 198 -3.40 -24.38 -4.13
N ALA A 199 -3.05 -25.62 -3.78
CA ALA A 199 -3.92 -26.52 -3.03
C ALA A 199 -4.24 -26.03 -1.61
N THR A 200 -3.41 -25.17 -1.04
CA THR A 200 -3.62 -24.62 0.31
C THR A 200 -4.27 -23.24 0.28
N ARG A 201 -4.60 -22.76 -0.92
CA ARG A 201 -5.28 -21.48 -1.11
C ARG A 201 -6.70 -21.76 -1.59
N THR A 202 -7.65 -21.02 -1.12
CA THR A 202 -8.96 -21.01 -1.77
C THR A 202 -8.73 -20.65 -3.25
N ALA A 203 -9.50 -21.22 -4.13
CA ALA A 203 -9.31 -21.09 -5.59
C ALA A 203 -9.17 -19.63 -6.08
N HIS A 204 -9.43 -18.68 -5.21
CA HIS A 204 -9.42 -17.25 -5.47
C HIS A 204 -8.52 -16.51 -4.48
N GLY A 205 -7.28 -16.98 -4.33
CA GLY A 205 -6.34 -16.48 -3.32
C GLY A 205 -5.98 -15.01 -3.45
N ASP A 206 -5.10 -14.58 -2.58
CA ASP A 206 -4.69 -13.19 -2.29
C ASP A 206 -3.95 -12.50 -3.44
N SER A 207 -4.62 -12.34 -4.60
CA SER A 207 -4.08 -11.60 -5.73
C SER A 207 -4.08 -10.10 -5.40
N LEU A 208 -2.91 -9.49 -5.44
CA LEU A 208 -2.66 -8.11 -5.05
C LEU A 208 -2.15 -7.29 -6.25
N LEU A 209 -2.23 -5.97 -6.16
CA LEU A 209 -1.61 -5.08 -7.14
C LEU A 209 -0.08 -5.18 -7.05
N PRO A 210 0.63 -4.99 -8.19
CA PRO A 210 2.09 -4.98 -8.18
C PRO A 210 2.66 -4.03 -7.12
N GLY A 211 3.60 -4.55 -6.32
CA GLY A 211 4.23 -3.82 -5.23
C GLY A 211 3.57 -4.00 -3.87
N GLN A 212 2.32 -4.49 -3.82
CA GLN A 212 1.67 -4.77 -2.53
C GLN A 212 2.12 -6.09 -1.90
N GLY A 213 2.60 -7.02 -2.72
CA GLY A 213 2.98 -8.38 -2.28
C GLY A 213 4.48 -8.62 -2.25
N ILE A 214 4.84 -9.88 -2.45
CA ILE A 214 6.23 -10.35 -2.29
C ILE A 214 6.83 -10.96 -3.56
N LEU A 215 6.07 -11.03 -4.67
CA LEU A 215 6.57 -11.65 -5.89
C LEU A 215 7.61 -10.76 -6.57
N ASN A 216 8.61 -11.39 -7.21
CA ASN A 216 9.64 -10.66 -7.95
C ASN A 216 9.12 -10.20 -9.32
N LEU A 217 8.23 -9.20 -9.31
CA LEU A 217 7.61 -8.68 -10.51
C LEU A 217 8.57 -7.87 -11.38
N THR A 218 9.51 -7.16 -10.78
CA THR A 218 10.56 -6.44 -11.55
C THR A 218 11.39 -7.44 -12.36
N GLY A 219 11.75 -8.57 -11.75
CA GLY A 219 12.45 -9.65 -12.47
C GLY A 219 11.59 -10.27 -13.57
N PHE A 220 10.29 -10.47 -13.31
CA PHE A 220 9.35 -11.02 -14.29
C PHE A 220 9.24 -10.11 -15.52
N VAL A 221 8.97 -8.82 -15.30
CA VAL A 221 8.88 -7.84 -16.39
C VAL A 221 10.21 -7.73 -17.13
N LYS A 222 11.33 -7.67 -16.39
CA LYS A 222 12.66 -7.56 -16.99
C LYS A 222 12.94 -8.72 -17.96
N VAL A 223 12.71 -9.96 -17.53
CA VAL A 223 12.98 -11.13 -18.37
C VAL A 223 12.19 -11.06 -19.69
N LEU A 224 10.92 -10.68 -19.64
CA LEU A 224 10.09 -10.57 -20.84
C LEU A 224 10.51 -9.38 -21.72
N ALA A 225 10.84 -8.25 -21.12
CA ALA A 225 11.28 -7.06 -21.85
C ALA A 225 12.65 -7.28 -22.52
N ASP A 226 13.61 -7.94 -21.84
CA ASP A 226 14.93 -8.28 -22.40
C ASP A 226 14.80 -9.17 -23.64
N LYS A 227 13.75 -10.01 -23.70
CA LYS A 227 13.45 -10.87 -24.87
C LYS A 227 12.76 -10.09 -25.99
N GLY A 228 12.43 -8.82 -25.77
CA GLY A 228 11.76 -7.97 -26.76
C GLY A 228 10.24 -8.00 -26.71
N TYR A 229 9.63 -8.43 -25.60
CA TYR A 229 8.17 -8.37 -25.47
C TYR A 229 7.72 -6.90 -25.51
N SER A 230 6.96 -6.56 -26.53
CA SER A 230 6.44 -5.20 -26.76
C SER A 230 4.91 -5.14 -26.68
N GLY A 231 4.29 -6.19 -26.18
CA GLY A 231 2.84 -6.29 -26.08
C GLY A 231 2.26 -5.51 -24.91
N VAL A 232 1.08 -5.92 -24.50
CA VAL A 232 0.30 -5.24 -23.47
C VAL A 232 0.73 -5.71 -22.08
N TRP A 233 0.87 -4.77 -21.16
CA TRP A 233 1.06 -5.04 -19.72
C TRP A 233 -0.29 -4.79 -19.04
N SER A 234 -0.89 -5.84 -18.48
CA SER A 234 -2.27 -5.79 -17.98
C SER A 234 -2.36 -6.16 -16.52
N ILE A 235 -3.02 -5.35 -15.71
CA ILE A 235 -3.39 -5.72 -14.33
C ILE A 235 -4.56 -6.71 -14.41
N SER A 236 -4.41 -7.87 -13.78
CA SER A 236 -5.50 -8.84 -13.68
C SER A 236 -5.54 -9.46 -12.30
N LEU A 237 -6.47 -9.00 -11.47
CA LEU A 237 -6.68 -9.53 -10.12
C LEU A 237 -7.75 -10.61 -10.15
N VAL A 238 -7.48 -11.73 -9.50
CA VAL A 238 -8.43 -12.82 -9.31
C VAL A 238 -8.75 -12.86 -7.82
N ASN A 239 -9.86 -12.26 -7.40
CA ASN A 239 -10.11 -12.12 -5.98
C ASN A 239 -11.59 -11.87 -5.70
N GLU A 240 -12.31 -12.91 -5.31
CA GLU A 240 -13.77 -12.83 -5.07
C GLU A 240 -14.14 -12.50 -3.62
N GLN A 241 -13.23 -12.63 -2.66
CA GLN A 241 -13.60 -12.62 -1.23
C GLN A 241 -12.86 -11.60 -0.35
N SER A 242 -11.83 -10.94 -0.83
CA SER A 242 -11.08 -9.97 0.01
C SER A 242 -11.79 -8.63 0.10
N PRO A 243 -11.75 -7.96 1.24
CA PRO A 243 -12.19 -6.57 1.34
C PRO A 243 -11.39 -5.70 0.37
N ARG A 244 -12.08 -4.97 -0.50
CA ARG A 244 -11.45 -4.12 -1.53
C ARG A 244 -11.81 -2.65 -1.31
N PRO A 245 -10.94 -1.73 -1.73
CA PRO A 245 -11.33 -0.32 -1.83
C PRO A 245 -12.42 -0.12 -2.89
N SER A 246 -12.92 1.10 -3.03
CA SER A 246 -13.87 1.41 -4.10
C SER A 246 -13.23 1.19 -5.48
N ASP A 247 -14.04 0.94 -6.50
CA ASP A 247 -13.56 0.69 -7.87
C ASP A 247 -12.68 1.82 -8.37
N ARG A 248 -13.09 3.08 -8.13
CA ARG A 248 -12.30 4.24 -8.50
C ARG A 248 -10.92 4.25 -7.83
N THR A 249 -10.86 3.89 -6.55
CA THR A 249 -9.59 3.77 -5.83
C THR A 249 -8.75 2.63 -6.41
N LEU A 250 -9.37 1.48 -6.65
CA LEU A 250 -8.67 0.31 -7.19
C LEU A 250 -8.13 0.57 -8.60
N ALA A 251 -8.89 1.23 -9.47
CA ALA A 251 -8.42 1.59 -10.81
C ALA A 251 -7.21 2.54 -10.74
N ARG A 252 -7.30 3.59 -9.92
CA ARG A 252 -6.19 4.53 -9.72
C ARG A 252 -4.95 3.82 -9.14
N ASP A 253 -5.14 2.97 -8.14
CA ASP A 253 -4.04 2.23 -7.51
C ASP A 253 -3.44 1.20 -8.48
N GLY A 254 -4.25 0.57 -9.32
CA GLY A 254 -3.79 -0.32 -10.39
C GLY A 254 -2.91 0.42 -11.39
N TYR A 255 -3.34 1.59 -11.83
CA TYR A 255 -2.54 2.43 -12.73
C TYR A 255 -1.22 2.83 -12.05
N ARG A 256 -1.29 3.33 -10.82
CA ARG A 256 -0.10 3.69 -10.02
C ARG A 256 0.86 2.51 -9.91
N ALA A 257 0.36 1.32 -9.56
CA ALA A 257 1.16 0.11 -9.36
C ALA A 257 1.86 -0.30 -10.65
N LEU A 258 1.12 -0.29 -11.77
CA LEU A 258 1.65 -0.69 -13.07
C LEU A 258 2.72 0.29 -13.57
N VAL A 259 2.41 1.59 -13.52
CA VAL A 259 3.36 2.63 -13.95
C VAL A 259 4.62 2.59 -13.08
N ASN A 260 4.46 2.48 -11.76
CA ASN A 260 5.61 2.40 -10.84
C ASN A 260 6.47 1.16 -11.10
N LEU A 261 5.86 0.00 -11.35
CA LEU A 261 6.60 -1.23 -11.66
C LEU A 261 7.44 -1.06 -12.93
N LEU A 262 6.84 -0.53 -13.99
CA LEU A 262 7.53 -0.34 -15.27
C LEU A 262 8.62 0.74 -15.17
N ASP A 263 8.37 1.82 -14.41
CA ASP A 263 9.35 2.86 -14.11
C ASP A 263 10.57 2.26 -13.38
N ASP A 264 10.34 1.40 -12.39
CA ASP A 264 11.42 0.72 -11.64
C ASP A 264 12.28 -0.15 -12.56
N VAL A 265 11.63 -0.92 -13.45
CA VAL A 265 12.37 -1.77 -14.39
C VAL A 265 13.20 -0.91 -15.36
N SER A 266 12.61 0.15 -15.89
CA SER A 266 13.28 1.07 -16.82
C SER A 266 14.50 1.74 -16.18
N ARG A 267 14.35 2.29 -14.96
CA ARG A 267 15.44 2.99 -14.26
C ARG A 267 16.63 2.09 -13.94
N ASN A 268 16.35 0.82 -13.67
CA ASN A 268 17.39 -0.15 -13.35
C ASN A 268 17.98 -0.81 -14.59
N ASN A 269 17.43 -0.55 -15.78
CA ASN A 269 17.84 -1.18 -17.05
C ASN A 269 17.68 -0.16 -18.19
N ARG A 270 18.70 0.65 -18.41
CA ARG A 270 18.66 1.82 -19.32
C ARG A 270 18.29 1.50 -20.77
N ASP A 271 18.47 0.25 -21.19
CA ASP A 271 18.14 -0.19 -22.54
C ASP A 271 16.66 -0.55 -22.71
N LEU A 272 15.90 -0.64 -21.60
CA LEU A 272 14.48 -0.97 -21.62
C LEU A 272 13.64 0.31 -21.52
N ASN A 273 12.69 0.44 -22.43
CA ASN A 273 11.82 1.59 -22.48
C ASN A 273 10.36 1.13 -22.58
N PHE A 274 9.52 1.69 -21.75
CA PHE A 274 8.09 1.39 -21.71
C PHE A 274 7.27 2.63 -22.08
N ASP A 275 6.11 2.41 -22.65
CA ASP A 275 5.14 3.48 -22.98
C ASP A 275 4.41 3.89 -21.68
N ILE A 276 5.12 4.64 -20.84
CA ILE A 276 4.62 5.18 -19.55
C ILE A 276 4.95 6.67 -19.47
N PRO A 277 4.27 7.43 -18.59
CA PRO A 277 4.64 8.83 -18.37
C PRO A 277 6.09 8.98 -17.88
N ASP A 278 6.75 10.04 -18.27
CA ASP A 278 8.13 10.36 -17.82
C ASP A 278 8.08 10.89 -16.39
N LEU A 279 8.13 9.97 -15.43
CA LEU A 279 8.06 10.29 -13.99
C LEU A 279 9.38 10.87 -13.48
N PRO A 280 9.34 11.90 -12.61
CA PRO A 280 10.52 12.17 -11.76
C PRO A 280 10.91 10.94 -10.96
N PRO A 281 12.18 10.78 -10.57
CA PRO A 281 12.54 9.67 -9.68
C PRO A 281 11.81 9.76 -8.34
N ARG A 282 11.73 8.63 -7.63
CA ARG A 282 11.29 8.68 -6.23
C ARG A 282 12.30 9.50 -5.45
N VAL A 283 11.80 10.27 -4.49
CA VAL A 283 12.67 11.12 -3.70
C VAL A 283 13.06 10.42 -2.40
N ASN A 284 14.27 10.70 -1.95
CA ASN A 284 14.72 10.27 -0.64
C ASN A 284 14.09 11.16 0.44
N THR A 285 13.78 10.59 1.60
CA THR A 285 13.24 11.32 2.76
C THR A 285 14.26 11.22 3.90
N SER A 286 14.70 12.38 4.40
CA SER A 286 15.75 12.47 5.42
C SER A 286 15.21 12.77 6.82
N GLY A 287 13.89 12.75 7.02
CA GLY A 287 13.29 12.93 8.35
C GLY A 287 11.93 13.62 8.30
N PHE A 288 11.33 13.70 9.47
CA PHE A 288 10.12 14.49 9.68
C PHE A 288 10.55 15.92 10.00
N GLU A 289 10.06 16.89 9.24
CA GLU A 289 10.31 18.30 9.53
C GLU A 289 9.39 18.79 10.63
N PHE A 290 8.10 18.41 10.58
CA PHE A 290 7.15 18.79 11.64
C PHE A 290 5.94 17.85 11.65
N ILE A 291 5.23 17.89 12.78
CA ILE A 291 3.90 17.29 12.95
C ILE A 291 2.98 18.42 13.45
N GLU A 292 1.85 18.62 12.76
CA GLU A 292 0.89 19.67 13.13
C GLU A 292 -0.42 19.07 13.63
N PHE A 293 -0.84 19.54 14.79
CA PHE A 293 -2.12 19.19 15.42
C PHE A 293 -3.14 20.29 15.19
N ALA A 294 -4.35 19.92 14.79
CA ALA A 294 -5.52 20.76 14.79
C ALA A 294 -6.29 20.53 16.10
N VAL A 295 -6.44 21.58 16.90
CA VAL A 295 -7.12 21.52 18.21
C VAL A 295 -7.93 22.80 18.43
N ASP A 296 -8.92 22.75 19.32
CA ASP A 296 -9.55 23.96 19.88
C ASP A 296 -8.85 24.34 21.18
N GLU A 297 -9.23 25.46 21.77
CA GLU A 297 -8.62 25.97 23.01
C GLU A 297 -8.73 24.98 24.20
N LYS A 298 -9.84 24.26 24.27
CA LYS A 298 -10.06 23.25 25.33
C LYS A 298 -9.12 22.07 25.19
N ASN A 299 -9.01 21.53 23.99
CA ASN A 299 -8.18 20.36 23.72
C ASN A 299 -6.68 20.71 23.63
N ALA A 300 -6.36 21.97 23.29
CA ALA A 300 -4.98 22.46 23.29
C ALA A 300 -4.33 22.26 24.66
N THR A 301 -5.06 22.47 25.75
CA THR A 301 -4.53 22.30 27.13
C THR A 301 -4.01 20.87 27.33
N ALA A 302 -4.79 19.85 26.98
CA ALA A 302 -4.36 18.45 27.14
C ALA A 302 -3.12 18.13 26.31
N LEU A 303 -3.01 18.68 25.09
CA LEU A 303 -1.85 18.48 24.23
C LEU A 303 -0.61 19.21 24.76
N THR A 304 -0.76 20.49 25.16
CA THR A 304 0.38 21.29 25.66
C THR A 304 0.86 20.77 27.03
N ASP A 305 -0.03 20.23 27.86
CA ASP A 305 0.36 19.54 29.11
C ASP A 305 1.20 18.30 28.79
N LEU A 306 0.76 17.49 27.79
CA LEU A 306 1.52 16.31 27.36
C LEU A 306 2.90 16.73 26.80
N LEU A 307 2.95 17.80 25.98
CA LEU A 307 4.21 18.31 25.42
C LEU A 307 5.12 18.83 26.54
N SER A 308 4.61 19.65 27.47
CA SER A 308 5.38 20.22 28.58
C SER A 308 5.95 19.12 29.47
N THR A 309 5.11 18.13 29.84
CA THR A 309 5.57 17.03 30.71
C THR A 309 6.49 16.06 29.96
N SER A 310 6.47 16.06 28.62
CA SER A 310 7.47 15.37 27.79
C SER A 310 8.73 16.21 27.56
N CYS A 311 8.86 17.36 28.28
CA CYS A 311 9.98 18.31 28.24
C CYS A 311 10.14 19.04 26.89
N PHE A 312 9.09 19.14 26.08
CA PHE A 312 9.08 20.05 24.93
C PHE A 312 8.93 21.50 25.46
N ARG A 313 9.51 22.44 24.72
CA ARG A 313 9.41 23.86 25.04
C ARG A 313 8.70 24.60 23.92
N MET A 314 7.77 25.47 24.26
CA MET A 314 7.13 26.37 23.31
C MET A 314 8.14 27.49 23.01
N GLU A 315 8.63 27.52 21.77
CA GLU A 315 9.72 28.42 21.38
C GLU A 315 9.29 29.57 20.49
N ARG A 316 8.22 29.39 19.71
CA ARG A 316 7.83 30.42 18.74
C ARG A 316 6.30 30.45 18.59
N HIS A 317 5.78 31.60 18.17
CA HIS A 317 4.41 31.82 17.71
C HIS A 317 4.41 32.19 16.22
N HIS A 318 3.41 31.75 15.49
CA HIS A 318 3.23 32.17 14.10
C HIS A 318 2.99 33.68 14.04
N VAL A 319 3.51 34.33 12.98
CA VAL A 319 3.48 35.80 12.84
C VAL A 319 2.07 36.39 12.78
N SER A 320 1.04 35.60 12.36
CA SER A 320 -0.32 36.12 12.14
C SER A 320 -1.45 35.16 12.56
N LYS A 321 -1.14 33.92 12.94
CA LYS A 321 -2.13 32.88 13.25
C LYS A 321 -2.01 32.42 14.70
N SER A 322 -3.09 31.81 15.24
CA SER A 322 -3.10 31.19 16.56
C SER A 322 -2.43 29.80 16.49
N VAL A 323 -1.11 29.83 16.26
CA VAL A 323 -0.29 28.62 16.02
C VAL A 323 1.00 28.73 16.84
N GLU A 324 1.31 27.66 17.58
CA GLU A 324 2.49 27.57 18.45
C GLU A 324 3.46 26.52 17.92
N LEU A 325 4.76 26.79 18.05
CA LEU A 325 5.83 25.83 17.72
C LEU A 325 6.50 25.36 19.01
N TRP A 326 6.41 24.06 19.25
CA TRP A 326 6.99 23.34 20.38
C TRP A 326 8.15 22.49 19.91
N ARG A 327 9.28 22.54 20.63
CA ARG A 327 10.53 21.87 20.20
C ARG A 327 11.21 21.06 21.29
N GLN A 328 11.84 19.96 20.88
CA GLN A 328 12.88 19.26 21.61
C GLN A 328 13.74 18.50 20.61
N GLY A 329 15.07 18.64 20.70
CA GLY A 329 15.98 18.05 19.70
C GLY A 329 15.67 18.59 18.32
N SER A 330 15.52 17.70 17.34
CA SER A 330 15.12 18.09 15.98
C SER A 330 13.60 17.96 15.74
N VAL A 331 12.82 17.73 16.82
CA VAL A 331 11.36 17.53 16.69
C VAL A 331 10.65 18.89 16.77
N ASN A 332 9.85 19.19 15.76
CA ASN A 332 8.97 20.36 15.70
C ASN A 332 7.51 19.87 15.77
N ILE A 333 6.81 20.26 16.84
CA ILE A 333 5.37 19.98 16.98
C ILE A 333 4.64 21.32 16.87
N ILE A 334 3.67 21.39 15.96
CA ILE A 334 2.86 22.59 15.75
C ILE A 334 1.49 22.36 16.40
N VAL A 335 1.09 23.31 17.25
CA VAL A 335 -0.24 23.31 17.87
C VAL A 335 -1.06 24.42 17.20
N ASN A 336 -1.98 24.05 16.33
CA ASN A 336 -2.80 24.96 15.53
C ASN A 336 -4.20 25.07 16.13
N LYS A 337 -4.53 26.27 16.65
CA LYS A 337 -5.79 26.58 17.31
C LYS A 337 -6.69 27.49 16.46
N GLU A 338 -6.37 27.63 15.17
CA GLU A 338 -7.14 28.46 14.26
C GLU A 338 -8.60 27.97 14.12
N ASN A 339 -9.54 28.92 14.13
CA ASN A 339 -10.96 28.65 13.98
C ASN A 339 -11.44 28.80 12.52
N LYS A 340 -10.53 28.71 11.57
CA LYS A 340 -10.79 28.80 10.11
C LYS A 340 -9.70 28.02 9.37
N GLY A 341 -9.85 27.92 8.06
CA GLY A 341 -8.87 27.25 7.21
C GLY A 341 -8.95 25.73 7.27
N TYR A 342 -7.88 25.07 6.81
CA TYR A 342 -7.86 23.61 6.69
C TYR A 342 -7.76 22.92 8.05
N ALA A 343 -6.93 23.45 8.96
CA ALA A 343 -6.79 22.88 10.31
C ALA A 343 -8.13 22.85 11.03
N HIS A 344 -8.90 23.95 10.96
CA HIS A 344 -10.23 24.00 11.57
C HIS A 344 -11.19 22.97 10.96
N LYS A 345 -11.15 22.80 9.62
CA LYS A 345 -11.98 21.77 8.95
C LYS A 345 -11.61 20.37 9.42
N ALA A 346 -10.31 20.10 9.58
CA ALA A 346 -9.83 18.82 10.10
C ALA A 346 -10.34 18.59 11.53
N PHE A 347 -10.22 19.61 12.39
CA PHE A 347 -10.73 19.55 13.77
C PHE A 347 -12.25 19.28 13.81
N VAL A 348 -13.02 20.01 13.00
CA VAL A 348 -14.49 19.83 12.97
C VAL A 348 -14.88 18.42 12.51
N THR A 349 -14.10 17.85 11.59
CA THR A 349 -14.37 16.51 11.05
C THR A 349 -13.93 15.40 11.99
N HIS A 350 -12.76 15.56 12.61
CA HIS A 350 -12.07 14.45 13.29
C HIS A 350 -11.87 14.67 14.79
N GLY A 351 -12.23 15.84 15.33
CA GLY A 351 -11.82 16.24 16.66
C GLY A 351 -10.33 16.61 16.72
N PRO A 352 -9.71 16.64 17.90
CA PRO A 352 -8.28 16.91 18.03
C PRO A 352 -7.47 15.86 17.25
N THR A 353 -6.60 16.30 16.32
CA THR A 353 -6.00 15.36 15.38
C THR A 353 -4.70 15.91 14.80
N VAL A 354 -3.83 15.03 14.35
CA VAL A 354 -2.71 15.41 13.48
C VAL A 354 -3.25 15.68 12.07
N UNK A 355 -2.93 16.97 11.46
CA UNK A 355 -3.35 17.29 10.51
C UNK A 355 -2.63 17.38 9.60
N ASP A 356 -1.41 17.52 9.76
CA ASP A 356 -0.40 17.82 8.74
C ASP A 356 0.95 17.23 9.13
N LEU A 357 1.70 16.76 8.14
CA LEU A 357 3.04 16.17 8.32
C LEU A 357 4.02 16.89 7.40
N GLY A 358 5.10 17.40 7.93
CA GLY A 358 6.21 17.91 7.12
C GLY A 358 7.27 16.84 6.93
N LEU A 359 7.65 16.55 5.69
CA LEU A 359 8.76 15.63 5.38
C LEU A 359 9.92 16.41 4.74
N ARG A 360 11.14 16.12 5.19
CA ARG A 360 12.37 16.60 4.52
C ARG A 360 12.62 15.70 3.33
N VAL A 361 12.73 16.30 2.15
CA VAL A 361 12.93 15.58 0.88
C VAL A 361 14.06 16.22 0.08
N ASP A 362 14.60 15.48 -0.88
CA ASP A 362 15.66 16.00 -1.75
C ASP A 362 15.14 17.13 -2.66
N ASP A 363 13.88 17.06 -3.11
CA ASP A 363 13.27 18.04 -4.01
C ASP A 363 11.75 18.03 -3.84
N ALA A 364 11.22 19.07 -3.23
CA ALA A 364 9.79 19.21 -2.91
C ALA A 364 8.91 19.30 -4.17
N ALA A 365 9.38 20.02 -5.19
CA ALA A 365 8.61 20.22 -6.43
C ALA A 365 8.51 18.90 -7.24
N GLN A 366 9.62 18.17 -7.37
CA GLN A 366 9.61 16.88 -8.08
C GLN A 366 8.79 15.84 -7.31
N THR A 367 8.78 15.90 -5.98
CA THR A 367 7.94 15.01 -5.16
C THR A 367 6.45 15.19 -5.52
N VAL A 368 5.98 16.43 -5.52
CA VAL A 368 4.58 16.75 -5.88
C VAL A 368 4.28 16.35 -7.32
N LYS A 369 5.23 16.61 -8.24
CA LYS A 369 5.07 16.27 -9.67
C LYS A 369 4.88 14.75 -9.82
N ARG A 370 5.76 13.94 -9.22
CA ARG A 370 5.65 12.46 -9.26
C ARG A 370 4.32 11.99 -8.67
N ALA A 371 3.97 12.47 -7.47
CA ALA A 371 2.73 12.08 -6.78
C ALA A 371 1.50 12.38 -7.65
N ARG A 372 1.47 13.55 -8.30
CA ARG A 372 0.36 13.95 -9.18
C ARG A 372 0.24 13.03 -10.41
N MET A 373 1.36 12.71 -11.03
CA MET A 373 1.39 11.82 -12.20
C MET A 373 0.93 10.41 -11.85
N LEU A 374 1.04 10.03 -10.56
CA LEU A 374 0.57 8.75 -10.02
C LEU A 374 -0.82 8.86 -9.37
N GLY A 375 -1.57 9.94 -9.67
CA GLY A 375 -2.96 10.07 -9.27
C GLY A 375 -3.20 10.64 -7.87
N THR A 376 -2.17 11.19 -7.20
CA THR A 376 -2.35 11.87 -5.90
C THR A 376 -2.59 13.36 -6.13
N PRO A 377 -3.72 13.94 -5.66
CA PRO A 377 -3.96 15.36 -5.86
C PRO A 377 -2.96 16.24 -5.09
N ARG A 378 -2.49 17.31 -5.73
CA ARG A 378 -1.78 18.37 -5.02
C ARG A 378 -2.74 18.99 -4.01
N PHE A 379 -2.24 19.26 -2.81
CA PHE A 379 -2.94 20.13 -1.86
C PHE A 379 -2.52 21.57 -2.12
N SER A 380 -3.48 22.49 -2.08
CA SER A 380 -3.20 23.93 -2.15
C SER A 380 -4.23 24.69 -1.34
N GLN A 381 -3.78 25.75 -0.72
CA GLN A 381 -4.61 26.68 0.03
C GLN A 381 -4.10 28.12 -0.22
N PRO A 382 -4.92 29.13 0.00
CA PRO A 382 -4.44 30.51 -0.13
C PRO A 382 -3.27 30.77 0.83
N VAL A 383 -2.21 31.37 0.31
CA VAL A 383 -1.00 31.74 1.05
C VAL A 383 -1.10 33.23 1.39
N ALA A 384 -0.94 33.57 2.67
CA ALA A 384 -0.99 34.97 3.08
C ALA A 384 0.32 35.69 2.73
N SER A 385 0.29 37.01 2.69
CA SER A 385 1.50 37.79 2.43
C SER A 385 2.55 37.49 3.51
N GLY A 386 3.72 37.09 3.09
CA GLY A 386 4.83 36.76 4.01
C GLY A 386 4.91 35.29 4.40
N GLU A 387 3.99 34.44 3.94
CA GLU A 387 4.05 33.00 4.12
C GLU A 387 4.64 32.30 2.89
N LEU A 388 5.17 31.11 3.06
CA LEU A 388 5.72 30.30 1.98
C LEU A 388 4.63 29.41 1.32
N ASP A 389 4.67 29.27 0.01
CA ASP A 389 3.85 28.26 -0.71
C ASP A 389 4.60 26.93 -0.65
N ILE A 390 4.39 26.18 0.43
CA ILE A 390 5.08 24.91 0.65
C ILE A 390 4.39 23.83 -0.17
N PRO A 391 5.11 23.13 -1.07
CA PRO A 391 4.51 22.06 -1.87
C PRO A 391 3.93 20.96 -1.01
N ALA A 392 2.71 20.47 -1.34
CA ALA A 392 2.03 19.48 -0.52
C ALA A 392 1.08 18.60 -1.34
N ILE A 393 0.79 17.41 -0.79
CA ILE A 393 -0.18 16.47 -1.34
C ILE A 393 -1.12 15.98 -0.24
N LYS A 394 -2.23 15.36 -0.64
CA LYS A 394 -3.14 14.71 0.31
C LYS A 394 -2.60 13.36 0.74
N GLY A 395 -2.68 13.07 2.04
CA GLY A 395 -2.25 11.82 2.66
C GLY A 395 -3.37 11.09 3.40
N VAL A 396 -2.97 10.19 4.26
CA VAL A 396 -3.84 9.28 5.02
C VAL A 396 -4.93 10.04 5.78
N GLY A 397 -6.19 9.60 5.60
CA GLY A 397 -7.31 10.19 6.32
C GLY A 397 -7.60 11.66 5.98
N GLY A 398 -7.12 12.12 4.83
CA GLY A 398 -7.27 13.51 4.43
C GLY A 398 -6.17 14.45 4.97
N ASN A 399 -5.23 13.93 5.74
CA ASN A 399 -4.07 14.72 6.20
C ASN A 399 -3.37 15.39 5.01
N VAL A 400 -2.66 16.46 5.29
CA VAL A 400 -1.75 17.08 4.33
C VAL A 400 -0.35 16.51 4.58
N VAL A 401 0.44 16.38 3.52
CA VAL A 401 1.87 16.07 3.63
C VAL A 401 2.62 17.17 2.87
N HIS A 402 3.27 18.04 3.61
CA HIS A 402 4.12 19.11 3.09
C HIS A 402 5.56 18.63 2.90
N PHE A 403 6.24 19.21 1.92
CA PHE A 403 7.62 18.85 1.58
C PHE A 403 8.55 20.04 1.75
N ILE A 404 9.60 19.83 2.53
CA ILE A 404 10.63 20.85 2.80
C ILE A 404 11.95 20.33 2.21
N ASP A 405 12.64 21.15 1.43
CA ASP A 405 13.95 20.83 0.88
C ASP A 405 14.98 21.90 1.21
N GLU A 406 16.26 21.55 1.09
CA GLU A 406 17.39 22.43 1.33
C GLU A 406 17.72 23.32 0.11
N ASN A 407 17.16 22.97 -1.07
CA ASN A 407 17.48 23.61 -2.34
C ASN A 407 16.72 24.91 -2.58
N SER A 408 15.76 25.21 -1.71
CA SER A 408 14.86 26.36 -1.83
C SER A 408 14.82 27.13 -0.50
N ASN A 409 13.96 28.13 -0.40
CA ASN A 409 13.74 28.86 0.84
C ASN A 409 12.86 28.11 1.86
N LEU A 410 12.37 26.92 1.51
CA LEU A 410 11.42 26.18 2.35
C LEU A 410 12.02 25.81 3.73
N HIS A 411 13.32 25.49 3.79
CA HIS A 411 14.02 25.17 5.04
C HIS A 411 14.01 26.36 6.04
N ARG A 412 13.71 27.57 5.57
CA ARG A 412 13.66 28.77 6.42
C ARG A 412 12.26 29.08 6.96
N VAL A 413 11.32 28.15 6.82
CA VAL A 413 9.91 28.37 7.25
C VAL A 413 9.83 28.87 8.71
N TRP A 414 10.65 28.33 9.59
CA TRP A 414 10.64 28.69 11.02
C TRP A 414 11.09 30.13 11.28
N ASP A 415 11.96 30.68 10.44
CA ASP A 415 12.43 32.05 10.57
C ASP A 415 11.53 33.06 9.85
N ILE A 416 10.84 32.60 8.82
CA ILE A 416 9.96 33.46 8.00
C ILE A 416 8.57 33.56 8.64
N GLU A 417 8.00 32.45 9.09
CA GLU A 417 6.61 32.42 9.53
C GLU A 417 6.42 32.46 11.05
N PHE A 418 7.51 32.35 11.85
CA PHE A 418 7.38 32.27 13.29
C PHE A 418 8.31 33.24 14.02
N ASN A 419 7.77 33.96 15.01
CA ASN A 419 8.50 34.85 15.89
C ASN A 419 8.88 34.12 17.20
N PRO A 420 10.10 34.28 17.72
CA PRO A 420 10.48 33.67 18.99
C PRO A 420 9.67 34.26 20.16
N VAL A 421 9.43 33.43 21.18
CA VAL A 421 8.77 33.92 22.41
C VAL A 421 9.80 34.62 23.33
N ALA A 422 9.34 35.60 24.09
CA ALA A 422 10.21 36.38 24.98
C ALA A 422 10.79 35.52 26.12
N ASN A 423 10.01 34.58 26.65
CA ASN A 423 10.40 33.76 27.81
C ASN A 423 10.23 32.29 27.49
N ILE A 424 11.29 31.63 27.06
CA ILE A 424 11.29 30.18 26.82
C ILE A 424 11.42 29.46 28.18
N SER A 425 10.65 28.43 28.41
CA SER A 425 10.72 27.58 29.60
C SER A 425 12.15 27.12 29.87
N THR A 426 12.56 27.13 31.14
CA THR A 426 13.88 26.65 31.59
C THR A 426 13.90 25.12 31.78
N THR A 427 12.82 24.42 31.52
CA THR A 427 12.74 22.95 31.62
C THR A 427 13.89 22.31 30.84
N GLN A 428 14.59 21.38 31.47
CA GLN A 428 15.68 20.66 30.80
C GLN A 428 15.11 19.63 29.81
N PRO A 429 15.70 19.50 28.62
CA PRO A 429 15.23 18.48 27.65
C PRO A 429 15.34 17.07 28.22
N ALA A 430 14.41 16.20 27.86
CA ALA A 430 14.42 14.81 28.29
C ALA A 430 15.42 13.94 27.49
N GLY A 431 16.02 14.47 26.43
CA GLY A 431 16.96 13.73 25.60
C GLY A 431 16.31 13.19 24.31
N ILE A 432 15.09 13.61 24.02
CA ILE A 432 14.45 13.30 22.73
C ILE A 432 15.24 13.98 21.61
N ARG A 433 15.61 13.20 20.59
CA ARG A 433 16.45 13.66 19.48
C ARG A 433 15.65 13.95 18.22
N ARG A 434 14.79 13.01 17.82
CA ARG A 434 14.02 13.08 16.57
C ARG A 434 12.80 12.18 16.67
N ILE A 435 11.92 12.25 15.70
CA ILE A 435 10.82 11.29 15.56
C ILE A 435 11.43 9.96 15.07
N ASP A 436 11.14 8.87 15.77
CA ASP A 436 11.54 7.52 15.37
C ASP A 436 10.58 6.97 14.30
N HIS A 437 9.29 7.02 14.62
CA HIS A 437 8.26 6.57 13.68
C HIS A 437 6.89 7.17 13.98
N LEU A 438 6.01 7.13 12.98
CA LEU A 438 4.59 7.45 13.12
C LEU A 438 3.76 6.20 12.90
N SER A 439 2.71 6.03 13.68
CA SER A 439 1.75 4.95 13.47
C SER A 439 0.44 5.53 12.94
N GLN A 440 0.04 5.07 11.78
CA GLN A 440 -1.18 5.48 11.10
C GLN A 440 -2.17 4.33 11.12
N THR A 441 -3.35 4.56 11.69
CA THR A 441 -4.41 3.55 11.80
C THR A 441 -5.50 3.83 10.77
N MET A 442 -5.97 2.78 10.10
CA MET A 442 -6.92 2.86 8.99
C MET A 442 -7.73 1.56 8.88
N LYS A 443 -8.78 1.56 8.08
CA LYS A 443 -9.49 0.31 7.75
C LYS A 443 -8.55 -0.58 6.93
N TYR A 444 -8.60 -1.89 7.18
CA TYR A 444 -7.70 -2.84 6.50
C TYR A 444 -7.77 -2.71 4.97
N LYS A 445 -8.97 -2.52 4.43
CA LYS A 445 -9.15 -2.36 2.98
C LYS A 445 -8.45 -1.13 2.38
N GLU A 446 -8.08 -0.14 3.21
CA GLU A 446 -7.37 1.07 2.77
C GLU A 446 -5.85 0.92 2.88
N MET A 447 -5.38 -0.01 3.74
CA MET A 447 -3.96 -0.14 4.08
C MET A 447 -3.09 -0.37 2.85
N GLN A 448 -3.52 -1.26 1.95
CA GLN A 448 -2.76 -1.58 0.74
C GLN A 448 -2.70 -0.40 -0.26
N SER A 449 -3.75 0.43 -0.30
CA SER A 449 -3.75 1.67 -1.10
C SER A 449 -2.72 2.66 -0.55
N TRP A 450 -2.67 2.82 0.77
CA TRP A 450 -1.71 3.73 1.40
C TRP A 450 -0.28 3.20 1.32
N LEU A 451 -0.09 1.87 1.38
CA LEU A 451 1.22 1.27 1.10
C LEU A 451 1.72 1.69 -0.29
N LEU A 452 0.89 1.49 -1.34
CA LEU A 452 1.24 1.89 -2.71
C LEU A 452 1.53 3.39 -2.82
N TYR A 453 0.76 4.22 -2.13
CA TYR A 453 0.98 5.67 -2.09
C TYR A 453 2.42 5.99 -1.65
N TYR A 454 2.86 5.38 -0.54
CA TYR A 454 4.19 5.66 0.01
C TYR A 454 5.31 5.08 -0.88
N ILE A 455 5.24 3.80 -1.23
CA ILE A 455 6.33 3.13 -1.96
C ILE A 455 6.45 3.61 -3.42
N SER A 456 5.40 4.18 -4.00
CA SER A 456 5.46 4.71 -5.37
C SER A 456 5.95 6.16 -5.41
N THR A 457 5.81 6.90 -4.31
CA THR A 457 6.19 8.32 -4.23
C THR A 457 7.62 8.51 -3.70
N PHE A 458 7.99 7.75 -2.67
CA PHE A 458 9.24 7.89 -1.93
C PHE A 458 10.15 6.68 -2.10
N GLU A 459 11.43 6.90 -1.96
CA GLU A 459 12.41 5.83 -1.89
C GLU A 459 12.25 5.15 -0.52
N THR A 460 11.62 3.99 -0.50
CA THR A 460 11.28 3.28 0.75
C THR A 460 11.28 1.77 0.54
N SER A 461 11.54 1.04 1.62
CA SER A 461 11.31 -0.40 1.72
C SER A 461 10.10 -0.68 2.60
N LYS A 462 9.55 -1.88 2.48
CA LYS A 462 8.42 -2.31 3.30
C LYS A 462 8.74 -3.63 4.02
N SER A 463 8.20 -3.79 5.23
CA SER A 463 8.28 -5.06 5.95
C SER A 463 7.22 -6.05 5.41
N SER A 464 7.31 -7.30 5.86
CA SER A 464 6.18 -8.24 5.74
C SER A 464 5.02 -7.74 6.63
N ILE A 465 3.80 -8.09 6.24
CA ILE A 465 2.63 -7.86 7.10
C ILE A 465 2.72 -8.80 8.30
N PHE A 466 2.45 -8.30 9.50
CA PHE A 466 2.33 -9.11 10.70
C PHE A 466 1.03 -8.76 11.43
N GLU A 467 0.56 -9.71 12.21
CA GLU A 467 -0.68 -9.58 12.97
C GLU A 467 -0.38 -9.23 14.42
N VAL A 468 -1.01 -8.18 14.90
CA VAL A 468 -0.94 -7.74 16.30
C VAL A 468 -2.24 -8.18 16.98
N ALA A 469 -2.10 -9.02 18.00
CA ALA A 469 -3.24 -9.44 18.78
C ALA A 469 -3.72 -8.29 19.69
N ASP A 470 -4.96 -7.88 19.50
CA ASP A 470 -5.71 -6.97 20.38
C ASP A 470 -6.65 -7.86 21.20
N PRO A 471 -6.96 -7.56 22.45
CA PRO A 471 -7.90 -8.37 23.22
C PRO A 471 -9.24 -8.65 22.53
N SER A 472 -9.64 -7.81 21.59
CA SER A 472 -10.94 -7.92 20.91
C SER A 472 -10.82 -8.22 19.41
N GLY A 473 -9.64 -8.63 18.93
CA GLY A 473 -9.45 -8.95 17.51
C GLY A 473 -8.01 -8.90 17.06
N VAL A 474 -7.83 -8.69 15.76
CA VAL A 474 -6.50 -8.63 15.13
C VAL A 474 -6.35 -7.31 14.39
N VAL A 475 -5.16 -6.74 14.47
CA VAL A 475 -4.74 -5.57 13.68
C VAL A 475 -3.59 -6.01 12.77
N HIS A 476 -3.73 -5.78 11.48
CA HIS A 476 -2.68 -6.07 10.50
C HIS A 476 -1.72 -4.88 10.46
N SER A 477 -0.45 -5.12 10.66
CA SER A 477 0.55 -4.05 10.73
C SER A 477 1.64 -4.27 9.66
N GLN A 478 2.07 -3.18 9.03
CA GLN A 478 3.14 -3.21 8.04
C GLN A 478 3.95 -1.92 8.14
N ALA A 479 5.26 -2.07 8.27
CA ALA A 479 6.16 -0.92 8.36
C ALA A 479 6.68 -0.52 6.97
N ILE A 480 6.91 0.77 6.79
CA ILE A 480 7.55 1.38 5.63
C ILE A 480 8.72 2.21 6.16
N GLU A 481 9.90 2.06 5.57
CA GLU A 481 11.10 2.78 6.02
C GLU A 481 11.86 3.40 4.85
N SER A 482 12.37 4.61 5.05
CA SER A 482 13.37 5.20 4.14
C SER A 482 14.69 4.42 4.22
N PRO A 483 15.58 4.52 3.22
CA PRO A 483 16.82 3.72 3.19
C PRO A 483 17.68 3.86 4.45
N GLU A 484 17.77 5.05 4.99
CA GLU A 484 18.58 5.34 6.19
C GLU A 484 17.78 5.18 7.49
N GLY A 485 16.47 4.84 7.41
CA GLY A 485 15.60 4.70 8.58
C GLY A 485 15.27 6.02 9.28
N GLU A 486 15.42 7.14 8.57
CA GLU A 486 15.10 8.47 9.14
C GLU A 486 13.60 8.78 9.11
N VAL A 487 12.86 8.12 8.19
CA VAL A 487 11.40 8.16 8.16
C VAL A 487 10.90 6.72 8.25
N ARG A 488 10.10 6.46 9.28
CA ARG A 488 9.44 5.17 9.49
C ARG A 488 7.95 5.39 9.73
N LEU A 489 7.14 4.59 9.04
CA LEU A 489 5.68 4.65 9.15
C LEU A 489 5.15 3.25 9.41
N ASN A 490 4.34 3.09 10.45
CA ASN A 490 3.62 1.85 10.71
C ASN A 490 2.17 2.04 10.25
N LEU A 491 1.74 1.25 9.24
CA LEU A 491 0.37 1.22 8.77
C LEU A 491 -0.37 0.11 9.50
N ASN A 492 -1.40 0.47 10.26
CA ASN A 492 -2.21 -0.47 11.04
C ASN A 492 -3.60 -0.58 10.43
N GLY A 493 -3.87 -1.72 9.81
CA GLY A 493 -5.14 -2.04 9.16
C GLY A 493 -6.08 -2.78 10.10
N VAL A 494 -7.28 -2.24 10.30
CA VAL A 494 -8.28 -2.77 11.23
C VAL A 494 -9.43 -3.40 10.45
N GLU A 495 -9.77 -4.65 10.77
CA GLU A 495 -10.95 -5.33 10.17
C GLU A 495 -12.18 -5.29 11.07
N GLY A 496 -12.02 -5.59 12.35
CA GLY A 496 -13.13 -5.65 13.31
C GLY A 496 -13.60 -4.30 13.81
N GLN A 497 -14.62 -4.30 14.67
CA GLN A 497 -15.19 -3.07 15.21
C GLN A 497 -14.88 -2.86 16.70
N ASN A 498 -14.29 -3.86 17.36
CA ASN A 498 -14.17 -3.87 18.82
C ASN A 498 -12.74 -3.69 19.36
N THR A 499 -11.75 -3.53 18.48
CA THR A 499 -10.36 -3.31 18.89
C THR A 499 -10.13 -1.86 19.32
N PHE A 500 -9.07 -1.59 20.09
CA PHE A 500 -8.67 -0.22 20.40
C PHE A 500 -8.43 0.61 19.15
N ALA A 501 -7.83 0.00 18.15
CA ALA A 501 -7.61 0.66 16.86
C ALA A 501 -8.94 0.98 16.15
N ALA A 502 -9.95 0.10 16.28
CA ALA A 502 -11.29 0.36 15.74
C ALA A 502 -11.98 1.53 16.46
N SER A 503 -11.87 1.58 17.79
CA SER A 503 -12.42 2.70 18.58
C SER A 503 -11.81 4.03 18.15
N PHE A 504 -10.48 4.06 17.94
CA PHE A 504 -9.81 5.25 17.42
C PHE A 504 -10.41 5.71 16.08
N LEU A 505 -10.61 4.76 15.14
CA LEU A 505 -11.20 5.08 13.84
C LEU A 505 -12.63 5.61 13.94
N GLN A 506 -13.43 5.03 14.85
CA GLN A 506 -14.84 5.42 15.06
C GLN A 506 -14.92 6.82 15.67
N GLU A 507 -14.17 7.06 16.74
CA GLU A 507 -14.18 8.35 17.46
C GLU A 507 -13.63 9.49 16.62
N ARG A 508 -12.63 9.18 15.78
CA ARG A 508 -12.00 10.14 14.87
C ARG A 508 -12.77 10.31 13.55
N PHE A 509 -13.72 9.42 13.24
CA PHE A 509 -14.43 9.40 11.95
C PHE A 509 -13.49 9.18 10.76
N GLY A 510 -12.51 8.28 10.89
CA GLY A 510 -11.62 7.93 9.79
C GLY A 510 -10.17 7.63 10.16
N ALA A 511 -9.37 7.37 9.15
CA ALA A 511 -7.95 7.04 9.30
C ALA A 511 -7.12 8.24 9.80
N GLY A 512 -6.01 7.97 10.49
CA GLY A 512 -5.11 9.02 10.93
C GLY A 512 -3.94 8.53 11.78
N VAL A 513 -3.13 9.48 12.27
CA VAL A 513 -1.99 9.20 13.14
C VAL A 513 -2.50 8.90 14.55
N GLN A 514 -2.24 7.68 15.03
CA GLN A 514 -2.65 7.23 16.36
C GLN A 514 -1.54 7.43 17.40
N HIS A 515 -0.26 7.30 17.01
CA HIS A 515 0.83 7.67 17.92
C HIS A 515 2.06 8.20 17.18
N ILE A 516 2.85 8.93 17.94
CA ILE A 516 4.17 9.44 17.52
C ILE A 516 5.21 8.83 18.46
N ALA A 517 6.23 8.20 17.90
CA ALA A 517 7.34 7.65 18.66
C ALA A 517 8.57 8.55 18.51
N PHE A 518 9.19 8.88 19.62
CA PHE A 518 10.37 9.75 19.69
C PHE A 518 11.61 8.92 20.06
N LEU A 519 12.72 9.17 19.39
CA LEU A 519 13.99 8.49 19.65
C LEU A 519 14.80 9.20 20.73
N THR A 520 15.34 8.42 21.66
CA THR A 520 16.35 8.89 22.63
C THR A 520 17.58 7.97 22.60
N ASP A 521 18.72 8.47 23.03
CA ASP A 521 19.95 7.68 23.15
C ASP A 521 20.07 6.98 24.51
N ASP A 522 19.38 7.48 25.56
CA ASP A 522 19.41 6.90 26.91
C ASP A 522 18.01 6.96 27.52
N ILE A 523 17.31 5.83 27.44
CA ILE A 523 15.92 5.71 27.91
C ILE A 523 15.81 5.89 29.43
N PHE A 524 16.86 5.53 30.20
CA PHE A 524 16.83 5.64 31.64
C PHE A 524 17.04 7.10 32.11
N GLU A 525 17.97 7.83 31.50
CA GLU A 525 18.10 9.26 31.78
C GLU A 525 16.85 10.02 31.32
N THR A 526 16.30 9.65 30.14
CA THR A 526 15.03 10.19 29.69
C THR A 526 13.92 9.93 30.70
N SER A 527 13.81 8.68 31.19
CA SER A 527 12.80 8.32 32.20
C SER A 527 12.89 9.19 33.44
N LYS A 528 14.11 9.44 33.92
CA LYS A 528 14.36 10.30 35.08
C LYS A 528 13.88 11.74 34.83
N ARG A 529 14.20 12.32 33.66
CA ARG A 529 13.75 13.68 33.28
C ARG A 529 12.21 13.77 33.18
N LEU A 530 11.60 12.72 32.64
CA LEU A 530 10.15 12.62 32.56
C LEU A 530 9.50 12.57 33.96
N ASP A 531 10.13 11.90 34.93
CA ASP A 531 9.64 11.88 36.33
C ASP A 531 9.74 13.25 36.95
N GLU A 532 10.85 13.98 36.71
CA GLU A 532 11.06 15.35 37.18
C GLU A 532 10.01 16.33 36.63
N SER A 533 9.47 16.06 35.43
CA SER A 533 8.45 16.90 34.76
C SER A 533 7.01 16.40 34.99
N GLU A 534 6.82 15.40 35.84
CA GLU A 534 5.50 14.81 36.16
C GLU A 534 4.80 14.16 34.95
N PHE A 535 5.56 13.59 34.01
CA PHE A 535 5.03 12.91 32.83
C PHE A 535 4.15 11.71 33.23
N LYS A 536 2.94 11.67 32.71
CA LYS A 536 1.97 10.61 33.03
C LYS A 536 2.19 9.42 32.11
N ARG A 537 3.07 8.51 32.54
CA ARG A 537 3.35 7.29 31.77
C ARG A 537 2.29 6.21 31.98
N LEU A 538 2.20 5.32 31.02
CA LEU A 538 1.38 4.12 31.10
C LEU A 538 2.08 3.14 32.06
N LYS A 539 1.37 2.66 33.09
CA LYS A 539 1.92 1.71 34.07
C LYS A 539 1.82 0.29 33.51
N ILE A 540 2.91 -0.42 33.59
CA ILE A 540 3.01 -1.79 33.06
C ILE A 540 2.99 -2.78 34.26
N SER A 541 2.22 -3.86 34.10
CA SER A 541 2.09 -4.91 35.12
C SER A 541 3.45 -5.47 35.54
N SER A 542 3.64 -5.69 36.84
CA SER A 542 4.86 -6.30 37.38
C SER A 542 5.14 -7.67 36.76
N ASN A 543 4.09 -8.45 36.44
CA ASN A 543 4.23 -9.78 35.85
C ASN A 543 4.94 -9.75 34.49
N TYR A 544 4.83 -8.65 33.75
CA TYR A 544 5.52 -8.47 32.48
C TYR A 544 7.05 -8.61 32.67
N TYR A 545 7.60 -8.00 33.72
CA TYR A 545 9.05 -7.97 33.94
C TYR A 545 9.59 -9.35 34.32
N ASP A 546 8.83 -10.13 35.09
CA ASP A 546 9.19 -11.52 35.38
C ASP A 546 9.20 -12.36 34.10
N HIS A 547 8.21 -12.16 33.22
CA HIS A 547 8.13 -12.83 31.92
C HIS A 547 9.33 -12.45 31.03
N VAL A 548 9.64 -11.16 30.92
CA VAL A 548 10.74 -10.66 30.07
C VAL A 548 12.09 -11.17 30.60
N GLN A 549 12.27 -11.21 31.93
CA GLN A 549 13.47 -11.78 32.55
C GLN A 549 13.65 -13.26 32.12
N ALA A 550 12.60 -14.04 32.23
CA ALA A 550 12.64 -15.47 31.86
C ALA A 550 12.87 -15.65 30.35
N MET A 551 12.20 -14.85 29.53
CA MET A 551 12.26 -14.98 28.07
C MET A 551 13.65 -14.65 27.52
N PHE A 552 14.27 -13.57 27.99
CA PHE A 552 15.53 -13.06 27.42
C PHE A 552 16.76 -13.32 28.30
N GLY A 553 16.56 -13.89 29.50
CA GLY A 553 17.66 -14.18 30.43
C GLY A 553 18.32 -12.90 30.96
N LEU A 554 17.53 -11.85 31.20
CA LEU A 554 18.06 -10.56 31.65
C LEU A 554 18.56 -10.64 33.11
N ASP A 555 19.59 -9.86 33.41
CA ASP A 555 20.06 -9.77 34.80
C ASP A 555 19.04 -9.02 35.68
N LYS A 556 19.08 -9.32 36.96
CA LYS A 556 18.09 -8.80 37.91
C LYS A 556 18.13 -7.29 38.07
N GLU A 557 19.31 -6.67 37.96
CA GLU A 557 19.46 -5.23 38.10
C GLU A 557 18.77 -4.51 36.94
N LEU A 558 18.99 -4.97 35.71
CA LEU A 558 18.31 -4.40 34.54
C LEU A 558 16.79 -4.55 34.65
N VAL A 559 16.32 -5.74 35.03
CA VAL A 559 14.88 -6.02 35.16
C VAL A 559 14.24 -5.07 36.19
N GLU A 560 14.89 -4.85 37.32
CA GLU A 560 14.36 -3.96 38.37
C GLU A 560 14.34 -2.49 37.91
N ARG A 561 15.35 -2.07 37.14
CA ARG A 561 15.37 -0.72 36.52
C ARG A 561 14.22 -0.56 35.53
N LEU A 562 14.00 -1.57 34.66
CA LEU A 562 12.88 -1.56 33.70
C LEU A 562 11.53 -1.47 34.42
N ARG A 563 11.36 -2.27 35.48
CA ARG A 563 10.14 -2.33 36.29
C ARG A 563 9.84 -0.98 36.95
N THR A 564 10.85 -0.40 37.60
CA THR A 564 10.72 0.88 38.31
C THR A 564 10.31 2.01 37.36
N CYS A 565 10.85 2.00 36.14
CA CYS A 565 10.61 3.05 35.14
C CYS A 565 9.44 2.75 34.20
N SER A 566 8.73 1.63 34.37
CA SER A 566 7.68 1.15 33.46
C SER A 566 8.16 1.13 32.00
N ILE A 567 9.39 0.65 31.77
CA ILE A 567 9.99 0.53 30.44
C ILE A 567 9.72 -0.87 29.90
N LEU A 568 9.16 -0.97 28.71
CA LEU A 568 9.03 -2.25 28.01
C LEU A 568 10.32 -2.55 27.24
N TYR A 569 10.60 -3.84 27.06
CA TYR A 569 11.84 -4.32 26.45
C TYR A 569 11.54 -5.37 25.37
N ASP A 570 12.27 -5.31 24.28
CA ASP A 570 12.27 -6.37 23.26
C ASP A 570 13.69 -6.58 22.74
N ARG A 571 13.93 -7.76 22.16
CA ARG A 571 15.25 -8.10 21.61
C ARG A 571 15.10 -8.98 20.35
N GLN A 572 15.86 -8.62 19.33
CA GLN A 572 16.00 -9.41 18.10
C GLN A 572 17.50 -9.59 17.84
N ASP A 573 17.97 -10.82 17.82
CA ASP A 573 19.39 -11.14 17.67
C ASP A 573 20.23 -10.41 18.73
N LYS A 574 21.06 -9.47 18.30
CA LYS A 574 21.89 -8.63 19.19
C LYS A 574 21.27 -7.25 19.45
N GLY A 575 20.18 -6.93 18.76
CA GLY A 575 19.53 -5.63 18.87
C GLY A 575 18.53 -5.59 20.02
N GLU A 576 18.52 -4.50 20.77
CA GLU A 576 17.62 -4.29 21.90
C GLU A 576 16.74 -3.06 21.67
N TYR A 577 15.54 -3.09 22.22
CA TYR A 577 14.55 -2.04 22.05
C TYR A 577 13.84 -1.77 23.36
N PHE A 578 13.79 -0.49 23.73
CA PHE A 578 13.19 -0.01 24.98
C PHE A 578 12.07 0.96 24.64
N GLN A 579 10.95 0.91 25.38
CA GLN A 579 9.77 1.73 25.08
C GLN A 579 9.14 2.28 26.35
N ILE A 580 8.80 3.58 26.35
CA ILE A 580 7.96 4.23 27.37
C ILE A 580 6.73 4.78 26.63
N TYR A 581 5.55 4.62 27.22
CA TYR A 581 4.30 5.13 26.65
C TYR A 581 3.67 6.18 27.55
N SER A 582 3.15 7.25 26.96
CA SER A 582 2.28 8.18 27.68
C SER A 582 0.91 7.52 27.92
N ARG A 583 0.14 8.05 28.87
CA ARG A 583 -1.29 7.78 28.88
C ARG A 583 -1.92 8.38 27.63
N PRO A 584 -2.95 7.71 27.06
CA PRO A 584 -3.64 8.29 25.91
C PRO A 584 -4.37 9.59 26.25
N ILE A 585 -4.43 10.49 25.26
CA ILE A 585 -5.27 11.70 25.27
C ILE A 585 -6.25 11.61 24.08
N PHE A 586 -7.19 12.52 24.01
CA PHE A 586 -8.19 12.61 22.92
C PHE A 586 -8.91 11.27 22.70
N GLN A 587 -8.98 10.83 21.47
CA GLN A 587 -9.62 9.57 21.05
C GLN A 587 -8.63 8.37 21.12
N GLY A 588 -7.71 8.37 22.06
CA GLY A 588 -6.73 7.29 22.20
C GLY A 588 -5.37 7.59 21.55
N PHE A 589 -5.10 8.85 21.23
CA PHE A 589 -3.77 9.28 20.75
C PHE A 589 -2.76 9.25 21.91
N PHE A 590 -1.50 8.85 21.63
CA PHE A 590 -0.45 8.79 22.67
C PHE A 590 0.94 9.04 22.09
N PHE A 591 1.88 9.36 22.97
CA PHE A 591 3.32 9.43 22.67
C PHE A 591 3.99 8.13 23.10
N GLU A 592 4.99 7.75 22.32
CA GLU A 592 5.93 6.67 22.65
C GLU A 592 7.33 7.27 22.66
N ILE A 593 8.19 6.82 23.56
CA ILE A 593 9.61 7.21 23.58
C ILE A 593 10.41 5.92 23.51
N VAL A 594 11.37 5.86 22.59
CA VAL A 594 12.08 4.62 22.29
C VAL A 594 13.58 4.80 22.27
N GLN A 595 14.28 3.72 22.61
CA GLN A 595 15.73 3.60 22.37
C GLN A 595 15.97 2.32 21.57
N ARG A 596 16.79 2.45 20.52
CA ARG A 596 17.23 1.33 19.68
C ARG A 596 18.72 1.09 19.90
N CYS A 597 19.11 -0.13 20.24
CA CYS A 597 20.51 -0.51 20.43
C CYS A 597 20.86 -1.69 19.53
N GLY A 598 22.13 -1.84 19.18
CA GLY A 598 22.65 -3.04 18.52
C GLY A 598 22.02 -3.36 17.16
N GLY A 599 21.48 -2.36 16.45
CA GLY A 599 20.87 -2.57 15.14
C GLY A 599 19.46 -3.13 15.17
N TYR A 600 18.71 -2.97 16.27
CA TYR A 600 17.31 -3.41 16.34
C TYR A 600 16.48 -2.69 15.27
N SER A 601 15.80 -3.45 14.41
CA SER A 601 15.02 -2.90 13.29
C SER A 601 13.50 -3.06 13.47
N GLY A 602 13.05 -3.78 14.52
CA GLY A 602 11.61 -4.00 14.77
C GLY A 602 10.92 -2.81 15.43
N TYR A 603 9.68 -3.04 15.85
CA TYR A 603 8.82 -2.00 16.46
C TYR A 603 8.22 -2.51 17.79
N GLY A 604 8.88 -3.46 18.45
CA GLY A 604 8.39 -3.99 19.72
C GLY A 604 7.02 -4.67 19.62
N ALA A 605 6.74 -5.35 18.52
CA ALA A 605 5.42 -5.94 18.27
C ALA A 605 4.98 -6.89 19.39
N ARG A 606 5.93 -7.62 20.04
CA ARG A 606 5.64 -8.50 21.18
C ARG A 606 5.03 -7.75 22.36
N ASN A 607 5.35 -6.46 22.51
CA ASN A 607 4.87 -5.62 23.61
C ASN A 607 3.48 -5.04 23.35
N ALA A 608 2.96 -5.15 22.12
CA ALA A 608 1.70 -4.51 21.74
C ALA A 608 0.53 -4.99 22.61
N SER A 609 0.41 -6.29 22.87
CA SER A 609 -0.67 -6.84 23.73
C SER A 609 -0.57 -6.33 25.17
N VAL A 610 0.66 -6.20 25.69
CA VAL A 610 0.91 -5.69 27.05
C VAL A 610 0.52 -4.21 27.13
N ARG A 611 0.90 -3.42 26.12
CA ARG A 611 0.52 -2.00 26.03
C ARG A 611 -1.01 -1.85 25.97
N LEU A 612 -1.66 -2.64 25.12
CA LEU A 612 -3.13 -2.59 24.96
C LEU A 612 -3.86 -2.93 26.28
N ALA A 613 -3.39 -3.97 26.99
CA ALA A 613 -3.95 -4.34 28.29
C ALA A 613 -3.79 -3.20 29.31
N ALA A 614 -2.61 -2.58 29.36
CA ALA A 614 -2.33 -1.44 30.25
C ALA A 614 -3.18 -0.21 29.90
N GLN A 615 -3.42 0.05 28.61
CA GLN A 615 -4.29 1.15 28.17
C GLN A 615 -5.74 0.91 28.60
N GLN A 616 -6.22 -0.33 28.48
CA GLN A 616 -7.58 -0.71 28.91
C GLN A 616 -7.76 -0.49 30.42
N GLU A 617 -6.77 -0.93 31.21
CA GLU A 617 -6.81 -0.74 32.66
C GLU A 617 -6.78 0.75 33.04
N ALA A 618 -5.95 1.54 32.35
CA ALA A 618 -5.87 2.99 32.58
C ALA A 618 -7.20 3.69 32.27
N ALA A 619 -7.91 3.26 31.21
CA ALA A 619 -9.22 3.82 30.85
C ALA A 619 -10.30 3.48 31.89
N THR A 620 -10.29 2.25 32.41
CA THR A 620 -11.27 1.78 33.42
C THR A 620 -11.09 2.51 34.75
N ASN A 621 -9.87 2.87 35.11
CA ASN A 621 -9.56 3.53 36.41
C ASN A 621 -9.83 5.03 36.40
N VAL A 622 -10.31 5.62 35.31
CA VAL A 622 -10.67 7.05 35.21
C VAL A 622 -12.19 7.23 35.39
N CYS A 623 -12.99 6.17 35.31
CA CYS A 623 -14.41 6.15 35.66
C CYS A 623 -14.58 5.88 37.15
#